data_1f762a0d3cc885b9d91c50d468be3e7f
#
_entry.id   1f762a0d3cc885b9d91c50d468be3e7f
#
_cell.length_a   1.000
_cell.length_b   1.000
_cell.length_c   1.000
_cell.angle_alpha   90.00
_cell.angle_beta   90.00
_cell.angle_gamma   90.00
#
_symmetry.space_group_name_H-M   'P 1'
#
loop_
_entity.id
_entity.type
_entity.pdbx_description
1 polymer ?
#
loop_
_entity_poly.entity_id
_entity_poly.type
_entity_poly.pdbx_seq_one_letter_code
_entity_poly.pdbx_strand_id
1 'polypeptide(L)'
;MRLETERLVLREPRLEDARAFDEFWQDEEASRFVGGVKSPQEVDEMMKRSIRHWEWFGIGNFTVERSEDGAVLGRVGFLVWNPQTWENGHRVQGGEPRETELGWKLDRRAWGNGYASEAAIACRDWGLGALGLTRLISLIALENTASIRVAVRIGESFERELEPSPFRHPAGMWSLGDRMTA
;
A
#
# COMPACT_ATOMS: atom_id res chain seq x y z
N MET A 1 13.98 -1.16 8.28
CA MET A 1 12.81 -1.14 9.19
C MET A 1 12.12 -2.51 9.18
N ARG A 2 11.58 -2.95 10.34
CA ARG A 2 10.86 -4.22 10.49
C ARG A 2 9.75 -4.03 11.52
N LEU A 3 8.53 -4.51 11.20
CA LEU A 3 7.41 -4.61 12.12
C LEU A 3 7.02 -6.08 12.27
N GLU A 4 6.60 -6.46 13.45
CA GLU A 4 6.14 -7.84 13.73
C GLU A 4 4.73 -7.79 14.30
N THR A 5 3.90 -8.73 13.89
CA THR A 5 2.56 -8.95 14.42
C THR A 5 2.45 -10.40 14.95
N GLU A 6 1.28 -10.83 15.34
CA GLU A 6 1.08 -12.21 15.81
C GLU A 6 1.44 -13.26 14.74
N ARG A 7 1.15 -12.96 13.46
CA ARG A 7 1.31 -13.94 12.36
C ARG A 7 2.20 -13.46 11.22
N LEU A 8 2.64 -12.20 11.24
CA LEU A 8 3.32 -11.60 10.09
C LEU A 8 4.62 -10.90 10.51
N VAL A 9 5.55 -10.91 9.58
CA VAL A 9 6.73 -10.05 9.57
C VAL A 9 6.62 -9.11 8.38
N LEU A 10 6.65 -7.81 8.64
CA LEU A 10 6.69 -6.76 7.63
C LEU A 10 8.11 -6.21 7.61
N ARG A 11 8.80 -6.34 6.50
CA ARG A 11 10.17 -5.86 6.33
C ARG A 11 10.34 -5.02 5.06
N GLU A 12 11.40 -4.24 5.02
CA GLU A 12 11.75 -3.52 3.80
C GLU A 12 11.91 -4.50 2.62
N PRO A 13 11.50 -4.06 1.41
CA PRO A 13 11.58 -4.89 0.21
C PRO A 13 13.05 -5.12 -0.19
N ARG A 14 13.30 -6.26 -0.83
CA ARG A 14 14.59 -6.65 -1.40
C ARG A 14 14.41 -7.03 -2.86
N LEU A 15 15.46 -6.95 -3.66
CA LEU A 15 15.37 -7.35 -5.06
C LEU A 15 15.01 -8.83 -5.23
N GLU A 16 15.46 -9.68 -4.31
CA GLU A 16 15.17 -11.12 -4.32
C GLU A 16 13.67 -11.41 -4.16
N ASP A 17 12.90 -10.49 -3.60
CA ASP A 17 11.45 -10.64 -3.44
C ASP A 17 10.74 -10.65 -4.80
N ALA A 18 11.34 -10.09 -5.86
CA ALA A 18 10.75 -10.00 -7.19
C ALA A 18 10.19 -11.35 -7.67
N ARG A 19 10.89 -12.46 -7.40
CA ARG A 19 10.45 -13.80 -7.81
C ARG A 19 9.10 -14.18 -7.20
N ALA A 20 8.88 -13.91 -5.91
CA ALA A 20 7.60 -14.18 -5.27
C ALA A 20 6.52 -13.23 -5.77
N PHE A 21 6.90 -11.96 -6.04
CA PHE A 21 6.00 -10.96 -6.58
C PHE A 21 5.57 -11.27 -8.02
N ASP A 22 6.42 -11.88 -8.86
CA ASP A 22 6.07 -12.29 -10.22
C ASP A 22 4.83 -13.19 -10.23
N GLU A 23 4.78 -14.20 -9.34
CA GLU A 23 3.68 -15.15 -9.32
C GLU A 23 2.32 -14.47 -9.06
N PHE A 24 2.23 -13.62 -8.04
CA PHE A 24 0.94 -13.01 -7.69
C PHE A 24 0.61 -11.72 -8.45
N TRP A 25 1.57 -11.11 -9.17
CA TRP A 25 1.26 -10.06 -10.13
C TRP A 25 0.71 -10.61 -11.46
N GLN A 26 0.87 -11.89 -11.72
CA GLN A 26 0.26 -12.57 -12.87
C GLN A 26 -1.19 -13.02 -12.63
N ASP A 27 -1.66 -13.01 -11.39
CA ASP A 27 -3.06 -13.30 -11.08
C ASP A 27 -3.93 -12.08 -11.47
N GLU A 28 -4.78 -12.26 -12.51
CA GLU A 28 -5.64 -11.21 -13.04
C GLU A 28 -6.62 -10.67 -12.00
N GLU A 29 -7.21 -11.55 -11.20
CA GLU A 29 -8.16 -11.16 -10.15
C GLU A 29 -7.48 -10.31 -9.07
N ALA A 30 -6.31 -10.75 -8.58
CA ALA A 30 -5.55 -10.03 -7.57
C ALA A 30 -4.96 -8.71 -8.09
N SER A 31 -4.77 -8.58 -9.41
CA SER A 31 -4.18 -7.41 -10.03
C SER A 31 -5.19 -6.43 -10.61
N ARG A 32 -6.47 -6.84 -10.72
CA ARG A 32 -7.55 -6.11 -11.38
C ARG A 32 -7.62 -4.64 -10.98
N PHE A 33 -7.53 -4.31 -9.70
CA PHE A 33 -7.70 -2.95 -9.16
C PHE A 33 -6.39 -2.21 -8.87
N VAL A 34 -5.23 -2.83 -9.12
CA VAL A 34 -3.92 -2.26 -8.75
C VAL A 34 -2.99 -2.10 -9.94
N GLY A 35 -3.55 -1.83 -11.10
CA GLY A 35 -2.81 -1.55 -12.33
C GLY A 35 -2.69 -2.74 -13.28
N GLY A 36 -3.41 -3.82 -13.03
CA GLY A 36 -3.45 -5.02 -13.89
C GLY A 36 -2.23 -5.92 -13.73
N VAL A 37 -2.22 -7.00 -14.52
CA VAL A 37 -1.10 -7.95 -14.62
C VAL A 37 0.18 -7.24 -15.04
N LYS A 38 1.30 -7.70 -14.54
CA LYS A 38 2.64 -7.15 -14.83
C LYS A 38 3.57 -8.22 -15.35
N SER A 39 4.38 -7.85 -16.35
CA SER A 39 5.50 -8.67 -16.79
C SER A 39 6.59 -8.75 -15.71
N PRO A 40 7.49 -9.77 -15.75
CA PRO A 40 8.61 -9.85 -14.82
C PRO A 40 9.48 -8.59 -14.80
N GLN A 41 9.71 -7.97 -15.98
CA GLN A 41 10.47 -6.72 -16.05
C GLN A 41 9.76 -5.56 -15.32
N GLU A 42 8.43 -5.46 -15.42
CA GLU A 42 7.66 -4.44 -14.69
C GLU A 42 7.68 -4.70 -13.18
N VAL A 43 7.70 -5.97 -12.75
CA VAL A 43 7.84 -6.35 -11.34
C VAL A 43 9.23 -5.95 -10.83
N ASP A 44 10.30 -6.25 -11.56
CA ASP A 44 11.66 -5.82 -11.20
C ASP A 44 11.76 -4.31 -11.04
N GLU A 45 11.20 -3.54 -11.99
CA GLU A 45 11.22 -2.08 -11.91
C GLU A 45 10.34 -1.57 -10.75
N MET A 46 9.26 -2.24 -10.44
CA MET A 46 8.43 -1.93 -9.28
C MET A 46 9.20 -2.18 -7.97
N MET A 47 9.95 -3.28 -7.86
CA MET A 47 10.79 -3.56 -6.69
C MET A 47 11.87 -2.51 -6.49
N LYS A 48 12.59 -2.14 -7.56
CA LYS A 48 13.58 -1.05 -7.53
C LYS A 48 12.95 0.26 -7.08
N ARG A 49 11.75 0.59 -7.58
CA ARG A 49 11.03 1.81 -7.13
C ARG A 49 10.62 1.73 -5.67
N SER A 50 10.19 0.57 -5.19
CA SER A 50 9.81 0.38 -3.77
C SER A 50 11.02 0.59 -2.85
N ILE A 51 12.20 0.05 -3.21
CA ILE A 51 13.44 0.26 -2.45
C ILE A 51 13.81 1.75 -2.45
N ARG A 52 13.83 2.40 -3.62
CA ARG A 52 14.13 3.83 -3.71
C ARG A 52 13.13 4.71 -2.95
N HIS A 53 11.87 4.30 -2.86
CA HIS A 53 10.87 5.04 -2.09
C HIS A 53 11.24 5.09 -0.60
N TRP A 54 11.75 3.98 -0.05
CA TRP A 54 12.29 3.92 1.30
C TRP A 54 13.50 4.86 1.49
N GLU A 55 14.42 4.88 0.52
CA GLU A 55 15.59 5.76 0.54
C GLU A 55 15.20 7.25 0.53
N TRP A 56 14.15 7.63 -0.22
CA TRP A 56 13.73 9.03 -0.34
C TRP A 56 12.89 9.52 0.83
N PHE A 57 12.01 8.68 1.35
CA PHE A 57 10.99 9.12 2.30
C PHE A 57 11.14 8.51 3.69
N GLY A 58 12.00 7.52 3.89
CA GLY A 58 12.09 6.76 5.14
C GLY A 58 10.86 5.90 5.45
N ILE A 59 9.91 5.84 4.51
CA ILE A 59 8.69 5.02 4.57
C ILE A 59 8.42 4.40 3.20
N GLY A 60 7.68 3.31 3.14
CA GLY A 60 7.36 2.66 1.88
C GLY A 60 6.52 1.39 2.07
N ASN A 61 6.31 0.67 0.98
CA ASN A 61 5.70 -0.64 1.06
C ASN A 61 6.67 -1.63 1.71
N PHE A 62 6.18 -2.37 2.70
CA PHE A 62 6.84 -3.55 3.24
C PHE A 62 6.54 -4.78 2.38
N THR A 63 7.48 -5.70 2.29
CA THR A 63 7.22 -7.09 1.96
C THR A 63 6.62 -7.75 3.20
N VAL A 64 5.50 -8.44 3.03
CA VAL A 64 4.79 -9.15 4.11
C VAL A 64 5.12 -10.63 4.03
N GLU A 65 5.69 -11.16 5.09
CA GLU A 65 6.01 -12.58 5.26
C GLU A 65 5.13 -13.20 6.34
N ARG A 66 4.73 -14.44 6.15
CA ARG A 66 4.09 -15.21 7.21
C ARG A 66 5.14 -15.71 8.18
N SER A 67 4.93 -15.48 9.49
CA SER A 67 5.92 -15.81 10.53
C SER A 67 6.19 -17.29 10.64
N GLU A 68 5.20 -18.14 10.35
CA GLU A 68 5.27 -19.60 10.51
C GLU A 68 6.30 -20.25 9.57
N ASP A 69 6.38 -19.79 8.32
CA ASP A 69 7.17 -20.47 7.27
C ASP A 69 7.98 -19.52 6.38
N GLY A 70 7.92 -18.21 6.64
CA GLY A 70 8.62 -17.21 5.85
C GLY A 70 8.04 -16.97 4.45
N ALA A 71 6.85 -17.51 4.15
CA ALA A 71 6.21 -17.32 2.85
C ALA A 71 5.89 -15.84 2.60
N VAL A 72 6.33 -15.31 1.47
CA VAL A 72 5.98 -13.96 1.03
C VAL A 72 4.52 -13.94 0.61
N LEU A 73 3.72 -13.14 1.30
CA LEU A 73 2.27 -13.01 1.08
C LEU A 73 1.90 -11.81 0.21
N GLY A 74 2.79 -10.84 0.03
CA GLY A 74 2.53 -9.65 -0.73
C GLY A 74 3.16 -8.39 -0.14
N ARG A 75 2.51 -7.26 -0.32
CA ARG A 75 2.99 -5.97 0.19
C ARG A 75 1.89 -5.21 0.92
N VAL A 76 2.27 -4.50 1.97
CA VAL A 76 1.44 -3.51 2.67
C VAL A 76 2.33 -2.35 3.10
N GLY A 77 1.85 -1.11 3.05
CA GLY A 77 2.65 0.03 3.51
C GLY A 77 2.31 1.32 2.79
N PHE A 78 3.28 2.23 2.74
CA PHE A 78 3.04 3.60 2.40
C PHE A 78 3.49 3.96 0.98
N LEU A 79 2.72 4.88 0.38
CA LEU A 79 3.12 5.64 -0.80
C LEU A 79 2.87 7.13 -0.55
N VAL A 80 3.78 7.96 -1.00
CA VAL A 80 3.65 9.42 -0.92
C VAL A 80 3.16 9.95 -2.25
N TRP A 81 2.05 10.69 -2.23
CA TRP A 81 1.38 11.26 -3.38
C TRP A 81 1.40 12.80 -3.35
N ASN A 82 1.49 13.41 -4.52
CA ASN A 82 1.08 14.79 -4.70
C ASN A 82 -0.45 14.80 -4.92
N PRO A 83 -1.25 15.43 -4.04
CA PRO A 83 -2.72 15.39 -4.15
C PRO A 83 -3.29 16.23 -5.29
N GLN A 84 -2.49 17.03 -5.97
CA GLN A 84 -2.91 17.86 -7.11
C GLN A 84 -2.71 17.12 -8.43
N THR A 85 -1.58 16.40 -8.58
CA THR A 85 -1.23 15.70 -9.82
C THR A 85 -1.46 14.20 -9.75
N TRP A 86 -1.63 13.63 -8.57
CA TRP A 86 -1.66 12.19 -8.29
C TRP A 86 -0.41 11.46 -8.81
N GLU A 87 0.71 12.16 -8.83
CA GLU A 87 2.02 11.55 -9.01
C GLU A 87 2.57 11.07 -7.68
N ASN A 88 3.32 9.97 -7.70
CA ASN A 88 3.92 9.38 -6.49
C ASN A 88 5.43 9.18 -6.60
N GLY A 89 6.05 8.86 -5.47
CA GLY A 89 7.47 8.57 -5.38
C GLY A 89 8.33 9.79 -5.73
N HIS A 90 9.38 9.59 -6.54
CA HIS A 90 10.37 10.62 -6.87
C HIS A 90 9.82 11.89 -7.53
N ARG A 91 8.60 11.84 -8.04
CA ARG A 91 7.95 13.00 -8.65
C ARG A 91 7.33 13.95 -7.63
N VAL A 92 7.28 13.54 -6.38
CA VAL A 92 6.82 14.39 -5.28
C VAL A 92 8.03 15.12 -4.70
N GLN A 93 8.24 16.35 -5.14
CA GLN A 93 9.37 17.19 -4.72
C GLN A 93 9.19 17.71 -3.29
N GLY A 94 10.30 18.16 -2.67
CA GLY A 94 10.26 18.74 -1.32
C GLY A 94 9.47 20.05 -1.27
N GLY A 95 8.61 20.21 -0.25
CA GLY A 95 7.83 21.43 -0.02
C GLY A 95 6.46 21.46 -0.70
N GLU A 96 6.11 20.48 -1.52
CA GLU A 96 4.77 20.34 -2.09
C GLU A 96 3.79 19.70 -1.10
N PRO A 97 2.48 19.95 -1.25
CA PRO A 97 1.47 19.21 -0.51
C PRO A 97 1.64 17.71 -0.71
N ARG A 98 1.48 16.94 0.35
CA ARG A 98 1.64 15.48 0.31
C ARG A 98 0.49 14.79 0.99
N GLU A 99 0.06 13.68 0.41
CA GLU A 99 -0.81 12.70 1.07
C GLU A 99 -0.02 11.39 1.24
N THR A 100 -0.13 10.78 2.39
CA THR A 100 0.46 9.48 2.65
C THR A 100 -0.63 8.42 2.53
N GLU A 101 -0.53 7.62 1.49
CA GLU A 101 -1.40 6.46 1.30
C GLU A 101 -0.92 5.28 2.12
N LEU A 102 -1.83 4.58 2.76
CA LEU A 102 -1.65 3.22 3.26
C LEU A 102 -2.35 2.27 2.29
N GLY A 103 -1.55 1.47 1.57
CA GLY A 103 -2.03 0.55 0.55
C GLY A 103 -1.64 -0.91 0.83
N TRP A 104 -2.36 -1.84 0.21
CA TRP A 104 -2.10 -3.28 0.34
C TRP A 104 -2.38 -4.03 -0.96
N LYS A 105 -1.60 -5.07 -1.21
CA LYS A 105 -1.86 -6.11 -2.20
C LYS A 105 -1.25 -7.42 -1.70
N LEU A 106 -2.10 -8.41 -1.48
CA LEU A 106 -1.67 -9.76 -1.11
C LEU A 106 -1.97 -10.75 -2.22
N ASP A 107 -1.19 -11.82 -2.25
CA ASP A 107 -1.45 -13.02 -3.04
C ASP A 107 -2.87 -13.53 -2.75
N ARG A 108 -3.61 -13.92 -3.80
CA ARG A 108 -4.96 -14.44 -3.66
C ARG A 108 -5.02 -15.67 -2.75
N ARG A 109 -3.98 -16.49 -2.72
CA ARG A 109 -3.86 -17.65 -1.81
C ARG A 109 -3.86 -17.27 -0.32
N ALA A 110 -3.50 -16.01 -0.01
CA ALA A 110 -3.49 -15.46 1.35
C ALA A 110 -4.80 -14.78 1.74
N TRP A 111 -5.76 -14.62 0.82
CA TRP A 111 -7.03 -13.94 1.10
C TRP A 111 -7.91 -14.71 2.09
N GLY A 112 -8.83 -14.01 2.71
CA GLY A 112 -9.76 -14.62 3.69
C GLY A 112 -9.20 -14.83 5.09
N ASN A 113 -7.86 -14.76 5.26
CA ASN A 113 -7.18 -15.02 6.54
C ASN A 113 -7.03 -13.76 7.44
N GLY A 114 -7.44 -12.60 6.96
CA GLY A 114 -7.31 -11.35 7.72
C GLY A 114 -5.93 -10.70 7.67
N TYR A 115 -4.96 -11.27 6.97
CA TYR A 115 -3.57 -10.78 6.89
C TYR A 115 -3.46 -9.33 6.39
N ALA A 116 -4.27 -8.94 5.39
CA ALA A 116 -4.26 -7.54 4.92
C ALA A 116 -4.62 -6.56 6.03
N SER A 117 -5.65 -6.86 6.82
CA SER A 117 -6.06 -6.01 7.95
C SER A 117 -5.03 -5.99 9.06
N GLU A 118 -4.45 -7.15 9.40
CA GLU A 118 -3.41 -7.27 10.44
C GLU A 118 -2.17 -6.43 10.07
N ALA A 119 -1.67 -6.59 8.84
CA ALA A 119 -0.53 -5.82 8.36
C ALA A 119 -0.83 -4.32 8.25
N ALA A 120 -2.01 -3.95 7.76
CA ALA A 120 -2.42 -2.55 7.63
C ALA A 120 -2.60 -1.88 9.01
N ILE A 121 -3.13 -2.58 10.02
CA ILE A 121 -3.20 -2.10 11.41
C ILE A 121 -1.79 -1.81 11.94
N ALA A 122 -0.84 -2.74 11.77
CA ALA A 122 0.53 -2.54 12.21
C ALA A 122 1.20 -1.33 11.53
N CYS A 123 0.99 -1.16 10.21
CA CYS A 123 1.48 0.01 9.48
C CYS A 123 0.81 1.30 9.97
N ARG A 124 -0.52 1.31 10.12
CA ARG A 124 -1.26 2.47 10.65
C ARG A 124 -0.73 2.90 12.01
N ASP A 125 -0.60 1.97 12.94
CA ASP A 125 -0.17 2.26 14.31
C ASP A 125 1.27 2.76 14.36
N TRP A 126 2.16 2.19 13.54
CA TRP A 126 3.51 2.70 13.36
C TRP A 126 3.52 4.09 12.72
N GLY A 127 2.73 4.32 11.67
CA GLY A 127 2.63 5.60 10.97
C GLY A 127 2.14 6.73 11.87
N LEU A 128 1.02 6.52 12.55
CA LEU A 128 0.45 7.54 13.44
C LEU A 128 1.25 7.70 14.73
N GLY A 129 1.77 6.60 15.28
CA GLY A 129 2.52 6.61 16.54
C GLY A 129 3.98 7.04 16.35
N ALA A 130 4.82 6.14 15.87
CA ALA A 130 6.27 6.35 15.85
C ALA A 130 6.75 7.36 14.79
N LEU A 131 6.04 7.49 13.66
CA LEU A 131 6.36 8.48 12.62
C LEU A 131 5.68 9.83 12.83
N GLY A 132 4.64 9.90 13.70
CA GLY A 132 3.90 11.12 13.96
C GLY A 132 3.08 11.62 12.77
N LEU A 133 2.70 10.74 11.85
CA LEU A 133 1.78 11.10 10.76
C LEU A 133 0.43 11.49 11.36
N THR A 134 -0.11 12.61 10.92
CA THR A 134 -1.41 13.12 11.41
C THR A 134 -2.57 12.62 10.57
N ARG A 135 -2.27 12.09 9.37
CA ARG A 135 -3.27 11.64 8.42
C ARG A 135 -2.74 10.48 7.57
N LEU A 136 -3.62 9.53 7.29
CA LEU A 136 -3.44 8.47 6.30
C LEU A 136 -4.65 8.45 5.36
N ILE A 137 -4.40 8.10 4.10
CA ILE A 137 -5.45 7.87 3.12
C ILE A 137 -5.29 6.49 2.51
N SER A 138 -6.37 5.94 1.96
CA SER A 138 -6.35 4.79 1.05
C SER A 138 -7.12 5.12 -0.23
N LEU A 139 -6.51 4.86 -1.37
CA LEU A 139 -7.09 5.11 -2.69
C LEU A 139 -7.62 3.78 -3.24
N ILE A 140 -8.94 3.61 -3.27
CA ILE A 140 -9.56 2.31 -3.53
C ILE A 140 -10.58 2.43 -4.67
N ALA A 141 -10.53 1.52 -5.64
CA ALA A 141 -11.58 1.40 -6.65
C ALA A 141 -12.94 1.15 -5.98
N LEU A 142 -13.98 1.87 -6.39
CA LEU A 142 -15.31 1.82 -5.76
C LEU A 142 -15.93 0.40 -5.77
N GLU A 143 -15.56 -0.41 -6.75
CA GLU A 143 -15.99 -1.81 -6.86
C GLU A 143 -15.19 -2.78 -5.98
N ASN A 144 -14.03 -2.36 -5.43
CA ASN A 144 -13.17 -3.22 -4.63
C ASN A 144 -13.65 -3.34 -3.18
N THR A 145 -14.77 -4.02 -3.00
CA THR A 145 -15.41 -4.20 -1.69
C THR A 145 -14.51 -4.91 -0.68
N ALA A 146 -13.55 -5.74 -1.13
CA ALA A 146 -12.60 -6.40 -0.26
C ALA A 146 -11.64 -5.38 0.39
N SER A 147 -11.05 -4.48 -0.41
CA SER A 147 -10.20 -3.42 0.11
C SER A 147 -10.98 -2.40 0.94
N ILE A 148 -12.21 -2.05 0.55
CA ILE A 148 -13.07 -1.16 1.36
C ILE A 148 -13.29 -1.74 2.77
N ARG A 149 -13.52 -3.06 2.90
CA ARG A 149 -13.64 -3.70 4.21
C ARG A 149 -12.35 -3.61 5.05
N VAL A 150 -11.18 -3.65 4.41
CA VAL A 150 -9.91 -3.43 5.11
C VAL A 150 -9.81 -1.99 5.59
N ALA A 151 -10.06 -1.00 4.72
CA ALA A 151 -10.05 0.43 5.06
C ALA A 151 -10.94 0.73 6.28
N VAL A 152 -12.18 0.27 6.26
CA VAL A 152 -13.11 0.43 7.40
C VAL A 152 -12.56 -0.25 8.66
N ARG A 153 -11.97 -1.44 8.54
CA ARG A 153 -11.43 -2.17 9.70
C ARG A 153 -10.22 -1.50 10.33
N ILE A 154 -9.42 -0.78 9.56
CA ILE A 154 -8.30 0.02 10.07
C ILE A 154 -8.72 1.39 10.60
N GLY A 155 -10.02 1.71 10.56
CA GLY A 155 -10.59 2.94 11.09
C GLY A 155 -10.74 4.07 10.09
N GLU A 156 -10.48 3.82 8.81
CA GLU A 156 -10.71 4.82 7.76
C GLU A 156 -12.22 4.94 7.44
N SER A 157 -12.62 6.14 7.07
CA SER A 157 -13.96 6.45 6.58
C SER A 157 -13.89 7.00 5.16
N PHE A 158 -14.96 6.76 4.38
CA PHE A 158 -15.08 7.32 3.04
C PHE A 158 -15.09 8.84 3.10
N GLU A 159 -14.21 9.47 2.36
CA GLU A 159 -14.10 10.93 2.32
C GLU A 159 -14.72 11.53 1.05
N ARG A 160 -14.35 11.02 -0.11
CA ARG A 160 -14.86 11.50 -1.41
C ARG A 160 -14.50 10.57 -2.56
N GLU A 161 -15.19 10.71 -3.65
CA GLU A 161 -14.74 10.16 -4.94
C GLU A 161 -13.58 10.99 -5.51
N LEU A 162 -12.77 10.36 -6.33
CA LEU A 162 -11.66 11.00 -7.03
C LEU A 162 -12.08 11.32 -8.46
N GLU A 163 -12.19 12.60 -8.79
CA GLU A 163 -12.51 13.06 -10.12
C GLU A 163 -11.51 14.13 -10.59
N PRO A 164 -10.78 13.88 -11.68
CA PRO A 164 -10.71 12.59 -12.37
C PRO A 164 -10.03 11.52 -11.52
N SER A 165 -10.41 10.24 -11.70
CA SER A 165 -9.72 9.14 -11.06
C SER A 165 -8.28 9.03 -11.59
N PRO A 166 -7.25 8.91 -10.73
CA PRO A 166 -5.88 8.65 -11.16
C PRO A 166 -5.68 7.21 -11.67
N PHE A 167 -6.72 6.39 -11.56
CA PHE A 167 -6.72 4.98 -11.96
C PHE A 167 -7.63 4.75 -13.17
N ARG A 168 -7.54 3.54 -13.74
CA ARG A 168 -8.41 3.11 -14.85
C ARG A 168 -9.87 2.88 -14.44
N HIS A 169 -10.15 2.86 -13.15
CA HIS A 169 -11.46 2.61 -12.56
C HIS A 169 -11.91 3.83 -11.76
N PRO A 170 -13.22 4.07 -11.60
CA PRO A 170 -13.72 5.00 -10.60
C PRO A 170 -13.15 4.62 -9.22
N ALA A 171 -12.63 5.60 -8.52
CA ALA A 171 -12.00 5.39 -7.23
C ALA A 171 -12.48 6.40 -6.20
N GLY A 172 -12.44 5.98 -4.94
CA GLY A 172 -12.67 6.82 -3.79
C GLY A 172 -11.42 6.95 -2.92
N MET A 173 -11.46 7.94 -2.08
CA MET A 173 -10.52 8.15 -1.00
C MET A 173 -11.20 7.80 0.32
N TRP A 174 -10.55 6.95 1.07
CA TRP A 174 -10.84 6.71 2.50
C TRP A 174 -9.73 7.35 3.30
N SER A 175 -10.05 7.83 4.50
CA SER A 175 -9.06 8.54 5.31
C SER A 175 -9.25 8.32 6.79
N LEU A 176 -8.14 8.46 7.52
CA LEU A 176 -8.05 8.48 8.97
C LEU A 176 -7.16 9.67 9.39
N GLY A 177 -7.59 10.41 10.43
CA GLY A 177 -6.91 11.61 10.92
C GLY A 177 -7.41 12.89 10.27
N ASP A 178 -6.90 14.03 10.72
CA ASP A 178 -7.35 15.35 10.30
C ASP A 178 -6.69 15.79 8.99
N ARG A 179 -7.48 16.44 8.12
CA ARG A 179 -6.91 17.23 7.04
C ARG A 179 -6.05 18.35 7.65
N MET A 180 -4.80 18.43 7.25
CA MET A 180 -4.05 19.67 7.48
C MET A 180 -4.81 20.80 6.77
N THR A 181 -5.44 21.67 7.54
CA THR A 181 -5.93 22.94 7.01
C THR A 181 -4.72 23.74 6.57
N ALA A 182 -4.63 24.00 5.28
CA ALA A 182 -3.60 24.85 4.69
C ALA A 182 -3.76 26.30 5.15
#